data_436fcfe291b7b99aa4477d11fb8a9f3e
#
_entry.id   436fcfe291b7b99aa4477d11fb8a9f3e
#
_cell.length_a   1.000
_cell.length_b   1.000
_cell.length_c   1.000
_cell.angle_alpha   90.00
_cell.angle_beta   90.00
_cell.angle_gamma   90.00
#
_symmetry.space_group_name_H-M   'P 1'
#
loop_
_entity.id
_entity.type
_entity.pdbx_description
1 polymer ?
#
loop_
_entity_poly.entity_id
_entity_poly.type
_entity_poly.pdbx_seq_one_letter_code
_entity_poly.pdbx_strand_id
1 'polypeptide(L)'
;ATDGKVHDKGDKVGAYQSFEKGRAADVSCACHWTVGVAASSGHGKLYPNLYSVTPSGVFVPADSPVRTPEDLSGVPISVGYQSGSHYATIQGLEQYLPADRINLSFADGMLFRRMELLLDGQVPACALFSGPYYLAEQLGFRKIIDTSFMIATMVHGNPDPEDLAKFFRALRQAQRDIDLRPDRFTHYYSREFPVRWHAVMDTRRWGPGERLVFEPYTKEVFDETFRWIADHGVFADTGMGSCHYESSIATTGA
;
A
#
# COMPACT_ATOMS: atom_id res chain seq x y z
N ALA A 1 -6.42 7.38 -18.58
CA ALA A 1 -6.35 8.53 -17.70
C ALA A 1 -7.59 8.49 -16.88
N THR A 2 -7.39 8.19 -15.61
CA THR A 2 -8.37 8.58 -14.59
C THR A 2 -8.38 10.10 -14.58
N ASP A 3 -8.63 10.66 -15.82
CA ASP A 3 -8.48 11.92 -16.11
C ASP A 3 -9.08 12.75 -15.18
N GLY A 4 -8.33 13.45 -14.72
CA GLY A 4 -8.70 14.66 -14.23
C GLY A 4 -9.84 14.85 -13.28
N LYS A 5 -10.54 13.90 -13.05
CA LYS A 5 -11.42 13.78 -11.92
C LYS A 5 -10.68 13.12 -10.79
N VAL A 6 -9.41 13.50 -10.66
CA VAL A 6 -8.82 13.50 -9.35
C VAL A 6 -9.69 14.43 -8.57
N HIS A 7 -10.60 13.83 -7.99
CA HIS A 7 -11.48 14.36 -7.06
C HIS A 7 -10.69 15.27 -6.18
N ASP A 8 -11.18 16.41 -5.95
CA ASP A 8 -10.51 17.48 -5.24
C ASP A 8 -9.76 16.91 -4.04
N LYS A 9 -8.44 16.74 -4.23
CA LYS A 9 -7.57 16.22 -3.17
C LYS A 9 -7.41 17.24 -2.03
N GLY A 10 -7.85 18.47 -2.26
CA GLY A 10 -7.57 19.58 -1.37
C GLY A 10 -6.06 19.70 -1.10
N ASP A 11 -5.68 20.10 0.09
CA ASP A 11 -4.28 20.20 0.54
C ASP A 11 -3.69 18.88 1.07
N LYS A 12 -4.21 17.72 0.61
CA LYS A 12 -3.77 16.41 1.12
C LYS A 12 -2.34 16.11 0.72
N VAL A 13 -1.54 15.73 1.70
CA VAL A 13 -0.16 15.28 1.50
C VAL A 13 -0.20 13.81 1.11
N GLY A 14 0.28 13.49 -0.09
CA GLY A 14 0.43 12.11 -0.54
C GLY A 14 1.64 11.41 0.09
N ALA A 15 1.67 10.08 -0.01
CA ALA A 15 2.80 9.29 0.47
C ALA A 15 4.13 9.71 -0.19
N TYR A 16 4.10 10.07 -1.48
CA TYR A 16 5.28 10.55 -2.21
C TYR A 16 5.90 11.81 -1.58
N GLN A 17 5.09 12.79 -1.21
CA GLN A 17 5.57 14.06 -0.62
C GLN A 17 6.30 13.85 0.72
N SER A 18 6.03 12.74 1.40
CA SER A 18 6.79 12.38 2.60
C SER A 18 8.24 12.01 2.28
N PHE A 19 8.51 11.48 1.08
CA PHE A 19 9.87 11.20 0.61
C PHE A 19 10.61 12.47 0.18
N GLU A 20 9.93 13.40 -0.49
CA GLU A 20 10.51 14.68 -0.90
C GLU A 20 11.01 15.52 0.29
N LYS A 21 10.30 15.49 1.40
CA LYS A 21 10.66 16.23 2.62
C LYS A 21 11.91 15.70 3.33
N GLY A 22 12.49 14.62 2.84
CA GLY A 22 13.62 13.94 3.45
C GLY A 22 13.22 13.05 4.62
N ARG A 23 14.14 12.24 5.09
CA ARG A 23 13.89 11.25 6.13
C ARG A 23 15.00 11.22 7.16
N ALA A 24 14.61 10.95 8.40
CA ALA A 24 15.51 10.70 9.50
C ALA A 24 15.91 9.22 9.65
N ALA A 25 15.51 8.36 8.72
CA ALA A 25 15.76 6.91 8.77
C ALA A 25 16.57 6.46 7.56
N ASP A 26 17.47 5.49 7.77
CA ASP A 26 18.29 4.90 6.71
C ASP A 26 17.49 3.96 5.79
N VAL A 27 16.41 3.38 6.31
CA VAL A 27 15.51 2.48 5.57
C VAL A 27 14.07 2.92 5.74
N SER A 28 13.32 2.88 4.66
CA SER A 28 11.88 3.15 4.67
C SER A 28 11.14 2.28 3.66
N CYS A 29 9.84 2.09 3.88
CA CYS A 29 8.97 1.29 3.04
C CYS A 29 7.72 2.07 2.66
N ALA A 30 7.25 1.86 1.43
CA ALA A 30 5.95 2.30 0.94
C ALA A 30 5.55 1.43 -0.26
N CYS A 31 4.35 1.63 -0.80
CA CYS A 31 3.94 0.90 -1.99
C CYS A 31 4.97 1.08 -3.12
N HIS A 32 5.17 0.04 -3.90
CA HIS A 32 6.26 -0.02 -4.88
C HIS A 32 6.20 1.09 -5.94
N TRP A 33 5.01 1.58 -6.31
CA TRP A 33 4.85 2.75 -7.19
C TRP A 33 5.53 3.99 -6.59
N THR A 34 5.19 4.32 -5.35
CA THR A 34 5.73 5.49 -4.66
C THR A 34 7.24 5.38 -4.43
N VAL A 35 7.72 4.21 -4.00
CA VAL A 35 9.17 3.98 -3.78
C VAL A 35 9.92 4.02 -5.10
N GLY A 36 9.39 3.42 -6.16
CA GLY A 36 9.99 3.46 -7.49
C GLY A 36 10.18 4.89 -7.99
N VAL A 37 9.12 5.71 -7.93
CA VAL A 37 9.18 7.13 -8.33
C VAL A 37 10.16 7.91 -7.46
N ALA A 38 10.13 7.71 -6.13
CA ALA A 38 11.04 8.40 -5.21
C ALA A 38 12.52 8.04 -5.47
N ALA A 39 12.81 6.77 -5.73
CA ALA A 39 14.17 6.31 -6.06
C ALA A 39 14.63 6.89 -7.41
N SER A 40 13.76 6.90 -8.42
CA SER A 40 14.06 7.49 -9.74
C SER A 40 14.27 9.01 -9.67
N SER A 41 13.63 9.68 -8.70
CA SER A 41 13.79 11.12 -8.43
C SER A 41 14.98 11.43 -7.52
N GLY A 42 15.76 10.44 -7.10
CA GLY A 42 16.98 10.64 -6.31
C GLY A 42 16.77 10.79 -4.80
N HIS A 43 15.57 10.47 -4.28
CA HIS A 43 15.28 10.56 -2.83
C HIS A 43 15.85 9.37 -2.03
N GLY A 44 16.43 8.40 -2.67
CA GLY A 44 17.05 7.20 -2.11
C GLY A 44 17.31 6.18 -3.20
N LYS A 45 17.55 4.93 -2.79
CA LYS A 45 17.73 3.79 -3.70
C LYS A 45 16.78 2.65 -3.30
N LEU A 46 16.11 2.06 -4.26
CA LEU A 46 15.29 0.87 -4.05
C LEU A 46 16.21 -0.30 -3.68
N TYR A 47 15.91 -0.98 -2.57
CA TYR A 47 16.64 -2.18 -2.17
C TYR A 47 16.17 -3.38 -2.99
N PRO A 48 17.07 -4.03 -3.76
CA PRO A 48 16.64 -4.97 -4.81
C PRO A 48 16.23 -6.35 -4.29
N ASN A 49 16.64 -6.75 -3.07
CA ASN A 49 16.51 -8.13 -2.59
C ASN A 49 15.46 -8.28 -1.47
N LEU A 50 14.55 -7.32 -1.40
CA LEU A 50 13.43 -7.36 -0.45
C LEU A 50 12.28 -6.52 -0.95
N TYR A 51 11.12 -7.14 -0.97
CA TYR A 51 9.83 -6.46 -1.03
C TYR A 51 8.88 -7.14 -0.04
N SER A 52 7.71 -6.60 0.16
CA SER A 52 6.65 -7.31 0.86
C SER A 52 5.35 -7.27 0.06
N VAL A 53 4.43 -8.15 0.41
CA VAL A 53 3.08 -8.18 -0.11
C VAL A 53 2.12 -7.96 1.04
N THR A 54 1.27 -6.95 0.90
CA THR A 54 0.24 -6.65 1.89
C THR A 54 -1.14 -7.04 1.37
N PRO A 55 -1.92 -7.81 2.15
CA PRO A 55 -3.31 -8.08 1.81
C PRO A 55 -4.10 -6.77 1.83
N SER A 56 -4.86 -6.55 0.78
CA SER A 56 -5.71 -5.37 0.61
C SER A 56 -6.98 -5.75 -0.13
N GLY A 57 -8.06 -4.99 0.05
CA GLY A 57 -9.30 -5.20 -0.66
C GLY A 57 -10.24 -4.01 -0.57
N VAL A 58 -11.18 -3.94 -1.51
CA VAL A 58 -12.29 -3.00 -1.44
C VAL A 58 -13.44 -3.66 -0.68
N PHE A 59 -13.85 -3.02 0.39
CA PHE A 59 -14.90 -3.47 1.30
C PHE A 59 -16.15 -2.62 1.19
N VAL A 60 -17.30 -3.27 1.36
CA VAL A 60 -18.62 -2.64 1.47
C VAL A 60 -19.37 -3.20 2.69
N PRO A 61 -20.41 -2.51 3.21
CA PRO A 61 -21.28 -3.07 4.25
C PRO A 61 -21.89 -4.40 3.84
N ALA A 62 -22.20 -5.26 4.81
CA ALA A 62 -22.78 -6.59 4.56
C ALA A 62 -24.12 -6.54 3.81
N ASP A 63 -24.92 -5.51 4.05
CA ASP A 63 -26.24 -5.26 3.43
C ASP A 63 -26.14 -4.44 2.13
N SER A 64 -24.94 -3.98 1.73
CA SER A 64 -24.72 -3.26 0.47
C SER A 64 -25.30 -4.03 -0.72
N PRO A 65 -25.90 -3.37 -1.72
CA PRO A 65 -26.32 -4.01 -2.97
C PRO A 65 -25.11 -4.47 -3.84
N VAL A 66 -23.94 -3.90 -3.64
CA VAL A 66 -22.71 -4.26 -4.37
C VAL A 66 -22.30 -5.70 -4.04
N ARG A 67 -22.19 -6.55 -5.06
CA ARG A 67 -21.85 -7.97 -4.93
C ARG A 67 -20.61 -8.38 -5.72
N THR A 68 -20.38 -7.71 -6.85
CA THR A 68 -19.30 -8.00 -7.79
C THR A 68 -18.46 -6.74 -8.05
N PRO A 69 -17.26 -6.87 -8.63
CA PRO A 69 -16.46 -5.70 -8.99
C PRO A 69 -17.17 -4.75 -9.96
N GLU A 70 -18.00 -5.27 -10.87
CA GLU A 70 -18.77 -4.47 -11.84
C GLU A 70 -19.82 -3.59 -11.16
N ASP A 71 -20.38 -4.03 -10.03
CA ASP A 71 -21.33 -3.26 -9.23
C ASP A 71 -20.70 -2.01 -8.60
N LEU A 72 -19.36 -1.93 -8.55
CA LEU A 72 -18.63 -0.74 -8.09
C LEU A 72 -18.61 0.39 -9.13
N SER A 73 -19.22 0.19 -10.31
CA SER A 73 -19.32 1.21 -11.35
C SER A 73 -19.93 2.52 -10.84
N GLY A 74 -19.12 3.59 -10.76
CA GLY A 74 -19.54 4.90 -10.27
C GLY A 74 -19.72 5.01 -8.75
N VAL A 75 -19.57 3.92 -7.98
CA VAL A 75 -19.64 3.95 -6.52
C VAL A 75 -18.39 4.64 -5.97
N PRO A 76 -18.52 5.65 -5.09
CA PRO A 76 -17.37 6.30 -4.47
C PRO A 76 -16.62 5.33 -3.57
N ILE A 77 -15.33 5.09 -3.88
CA ILE A 77 -14.45 4.20 -3.09
C ILE A 77 -13.43 5.07 -2.35
N SER A 78 -13.45 5.03 -1.02
CA SER A 78 -12.49 5.77 -0.22
C SER A 78 -11.11 5.12 -0.26
N VAL A 79 -10.10 5.87 -0.70
CA VAL A 79 -8.70 5.46 -0.80
C VAL A 79 -7.78 6.52 -0.19
N GLY A 80 -6.52 6.17 0.10
CA GLY A 80 -5.51 7.15 0.49
C GLY A 80 -4.84 7.77 -0.72
N TYR A 81 -4.75 9.10 -0.77
CA TYR A 81 -4.10 9.79 -1.89
C TYR A 81 -2.62 9.37 -2.04
N GLN A 82 -2.20 9.05 -3.26
CA GLN A 82 -0.85 8.59 -3.61
C GLN A 82 -0.33 7.44 -2.71
N SER A 83 -1.22 6.53 -2.32
CA SER A 83 -0.88 5.35 -1.52
C SER A 83 -1.13 4.05 -2.29
N GLY A 84 -0.67 2.92 -1.76
CA GLY A 84 -0.94 1.61 -2.33
C GLY A 84 -2.42 1.33 -2.55
N SER A 85 -3.29 1.76 -1.62
CA SER A 85 -4.74 1.61 -1.78
C SER A 85 -5.31 2.42 -2.96
N HIS A 86 -4.69 3.54 -3.32
CA HIS A 86 -5.06 4.32 -4.49
C HIS A 86 -4.82 3.53 -5.78
N TYR A 87 -3.56 3.16 -5.98
CA TYR A 87 -3.13 2.56 -7.26
C TYR A 87 -3.60 1.11 -7.40
N ALA A 88 -3.56 0.33 -6.32
CA ALA A 88 -4.04 -1.05 -6.35
C ALA A 88 -5.55 -1.13 -6.60
N THR A 89 -6.33 -0.16 -6.13
CA THR A 89 -7.77 -0.11 -6.43
C THR A 89 -8.01 0.18 -7.92
N ILE A 90 -7.27 1.11 -8.53
CA ILE A 90 -7.36 1.36 -9.97
C ILE A 90 -6.99 0.09 -10.74
N GLN A 91 -5.79 -0.46 -10.48
CA GLN A 91 -5.26 -1.61 -11.19
C GLN A 91 -6.16 -2.86 -11.07
N GLY A 92 -6.77 -3.06 -9.90
CA GLY A 92 -7.71 -4.16 -9.70
C GLY A 92 -9.03 -3.96 -10.46
N LEU A 93 -9.58 -2.74 -10.42
CA LEU A 93 -10.89 -2.45 -11.02
C LEU A 93 -10.85 -2.26 -12.53
N GLU A 94 -9.75 -1.81 -13.12
CA GLU A 94 -9.63 -1.63 -14.58
C GLU A 94 -9.75 -2.95 -15.37
N GLN A 95 -9.67 -4.10 -14.69
CA GLN A 95 -9.95 -5.40 -15.26
C GLN A 95 -11.47 -5.66 -15.47
N TYR A 96 -12.32 -4.89 -14.81
CA TYR A 96 -13.78 -5.05 -14.78
C TYR A 96 -14.52 -3.80 -15.26
N LEU A 97 -13.94 -2.64 -15.09
CA LEU A 97 -14.58 -1.34 -15.33
C LEU A 97 -13.72 -0.45 -16.22
N PRO A 98 -14.33 0.29 -17.14
CA PRO A 98 -13.63 1.36 -17.84
C PRO A 98 -13.23 2.47 -16.86
N ALA A 99 -12.13 3.17 -17.16
CA ALA A 99 -11.51 4.13 -16.27
C ALA A 99 -12.46 5.25 -15.80
N ASP A 100 -13.38 5.71 -16.66
CA ASP A 100 -14.36 6.74 -16.35
C ASP A 100 -15.45 6.28 -15.36
N ARG A 101 -15.52 4.99 -15.08
CA ARG A 101 -16.44 4.37 -14.12
C ARG A 101 -15.80 4.06 -12.76
N ILE A 102 -14.48 4.16 -12.66
CA ILE A 102 -13.76 4.02 -11.39
C ILE A 102 -13.83 5.34 -10.64
N ASN A 103 -14.64 5.40 -9.59
CA ASN A 103 -14.88 6.61 -8.82
C ASN A 103 -14.16 6.55 -7.48
N LEU A 104 -13.05 7.27 -7.34
CA LEU A 104 -12.25 7.29 -6.11
C LEU A 104 -12.55 8.56 -5.31
N SER A 105 -12.65 8.41 -4.00
CA SER A 105 -12.74 9.52 -3.06
C SER A 105 -11.56 9.49 -2.08
N PHE A 106 -11.03 10.66 -1.77
CA PHE A 106 -9.88 10.79 -0.87
C PHE A 106 -10.34 11.32 0.48
N ALA A 107 -10.46 10.42 1.47
CA ALA A 107 -10.77 10.83 2.82
C ALA A 107 -9.56 11.48 3.49
N ASP A 108 -9.80 12.46 4.35
CA ASP A 108 -8.76 12.98 5.23
C ASP A 108 -8.34 11.95 6.25
N GLY A 109 -7.05 11.91 6.53
CA GLY A 109 -6.49 11.09 7.58
C GLY A 109 -5.95 9.75 7.13
N MET A 110 -5.47 9.03 8.12
CA MET A 110 -4.80 7.74 7.99
C MET A 110 -5.81 6.62 7.68
N LEU A 111 -5.28 5.43 7.40
CA LEU A 111 -6.02 4.21 7.15
C LEU A 111 -7.17 3.94 8.14
N PHE A 112 -6.95 4.19 9.43
CA PHE A 112 -7.96 4.01 10.47
C PHE A 112 -9.16 4.94 10.31
N ARG A 113 -8.94 6.19 9.86
CA ARG A 113 -10.05 7.11 9.59
C ARG A 113 -10.94 6.62 8.46
N ARG A 114 -10.35 6.09 7.40
CA ARG A 114 -11.12 5.50 6.29
C ARG A 114 -11.94 4.29 6.73
N MET A 115 -11.35 3.43 7.56
CA MET A 115 -12.08 2.31 8.18
C MET A 115 -13.28 2.82 8.97
N GLU A 116 -13.10 3.83 9.82
CA GLU A 116 -14.19 4.41 10.61
C GLU A 116 -15.31 4.97 9.74
N LEU A 117 -14.98 5.68 8.67
CA LEU A 117 -15.97 6.18 7.72
C LEU A 117 -16.82 5.06 7.10
N LEU A 118 -16.20 3.90 6.81
CA LEU A 118 -16.92 2.73 6.33
C LEU A 118 -17.81 2.12 7.44
N LEU A 119 -17.25 1.93 8.65
CA LEU A 119 -17.99 1.34 9.78
C LEU A 119 -19.18 2.19 10.21
N ASP A 120 -19.05 3.51 10.11
CA ASP A 120 -20.10 4.49 10.44
C ASP A 120 -21.11 4.72 9.29
N GLY A 121 -20.95 4.00 8.15
CA GLY A 121 -21.82 4.14 6.99
C GLY A 121 -21.69 5.48 6.25
N GLN A 122 -20.60 6.22 6.47
CA GLN A 122 -20.35 7.52 5.85
C GLN A 122 -19.79 7.41 4.42
N VAL A 123 -19.24 6.26 4.06
CA VAL A 123 -18.81 5.92 2.70
C VAL A 123 -19.38 4.56 2.30
N PRO A 124 -19.80 4.39 1.03
CA PRO A 124 -20.38 3.14 0.56
C PRO A 124 -19.34 2.04 0.34
N ALA A 125 -18.09 2.39 0.07
CA ALA A 125 -16.98 1.47 -0.17
C ALA A 125 -15.66 2.08 0.28
N CYS A 126 -14.73 1.21 0.70
CA CYS A 126 -13.41 1.64 1.16
C CYS A 126 -12.34 0.60 0.85
N ALA A 127 -11.18 1.05 0.38
CA ALA A 127 -10.00 0.20 0.27
C ALA A 127 -9.26 0.14 1.61
N LEU A 128 -9.14 -1.07 2.15
CA LEU A 128 -8.50 -1.35 3.44
C LEU A 128 -7.39 -2.38 3.29
N PHE A 129 -6.34 -2.24 4.11
CA PHE A 129 -5.21 -3.17 4.19
C PHE A 129 -4.71 -3.24 5.65
N SER A 130 -3.72 -4.12 5.94
CA SER A 130 -3.19 -4.32 7.29
C SER A 130 -4.28 -4.67 8.31
N GLY A 131 -4.19 -4.22 9.55
CA GLY A 131 -5.17 -4.50 10.61
C GLY A 131 -6.62 -4.15 10.26
N PRO A 132 -6.92 -2.95 9.70
CA PRO A 132 -8.27 -2.59 9.25
C PRO A 132 -8.91 -3.55 8.25
N TYR A 133 -8.14 -4.18 7.38
CA TYR A 133 -8.62 -5.24 6.49
C TYR A 133 -9.23 -6.41 7.29
N TYR A 134 -8.50 -6.92 8.28
CA TYR A 134 -8.96 -8.05 9.10
C TYR A 134 -10.13 -7.67 10.01
N LEU A 135 -10.13 -6.45 10.54
CA LEU A 135 -11.24 -5.99 11.38
C LEU A 135 -12.53 -5.89 10.55
N ALA A 136 -12.47 -5.37 9.33
CA ALA A 136 -13.62 -5.31 8.44
C ALA A 136 -14.16 -6.72 8.13
N GLU A 137 -13.30 -7.69 7.80
CA GLU A 137 -13.70 -9.09 7.61
C GLU A 137 -14.34 -9.67 8.88
N GLN A 138 -13.74 -9.45 10.05
CA GLN A 138 -14.26 -9.93 11.33
C GLN A 138 -15.63 -9.36 11.65
N LEU A 139 -15.89 -8.11 11.32
CA LEU A 139 -17.17 -7.43 11.54
C LEU A 139 -18.22 -7.74 10.46
N GLY A 140 -17.90 -8.60 9.50
CA GLY A 140 -18.82 -9.06 8.47
C GLY A 140 -18.98 -8.14 7.26
N PHE A 141 -18.10 -7.16 7.11
CA PHE A 141 -18.02 -6.39 5.87
C PHE A 141 -17.58 -7.29 4.73
N ARG A 142 -18.12 -7.04 3.53
CA ARG A 142 -17.85 -7.89 2.38
C ARG A 142 -16.72 -7.30 1.54
N LYS A 143 -15.68 -8.11 1.33
CA LYS A 143 -14.64 -7.82 0.35
C LYS A 143 -15.18 -8.12 -1.06
N ILE A 144 -15.20 -7.12 -1.92
CA ILE A 144 -15.69 -7.21 -3.29
C ILE A 144 -14.58 -7.63 -4.25
N ILE A 145 -13.39 -7.08 -4.06
CA ILE A 145 -12.23 -7.38 -4.88
C ILE A 145 -10.98 -7.40 -4.02
N ASP A 146 -10.07 -8.31 -4.32
CA ASP A 146 -8.72 -8.33 -3.76
C ASP A 146 -7.87 -7.29 -4.51
N THR A 147 -7.22 -6.42 -3.75
CA THR A 147 -6.31 -5.40 -4.26
C THR A 147 -4.96 -5.48 -3.53
N SER A 148 -4.52 -6.69 -3.20
CA SER A 148 -3.20 -6.92 -2.60
C SER A 148 -2.10 -6.30 -3.45
N PHE A 149 -1.12 -5.67 -2.81
CA PHE A 149 -0.08 -4.94 -3.53
C PHE A 149 1.29 -5.09 -2.88
N MET A 150 2.31 -4.77 -3.66
CA MET A 150 3.70 -4.82 -3.23
C MET A 150 4.08 -3.55 -2.48
N ILE A 151 4.85 -3.75 -1.41
CA ILE A 151 5.59 -2.71 -0.69
C ILE A 151 7.05 -2.86 -1.06
N ALA A 152 7.70 -1.81 -1.51
CA ALA A 152 9.13 -1.81 -1.77
C ALA A 152 9.89 -1.15 -0.63
N THR A 153 11.15 -1.54 -0.49
CA THR A 153 12.07 -0.99 0.51
C THR A 153 13.02 -0.01 -0.15
N MET A 154 13.20 1.15 0.46
CA MET A 154 14.14 2.16 0.02
C MET A 154 15.23 2.39 1.07
N VAL A 155 16.47 2.48 0.61
CA VAL A 155 17.63 2.84 1.41
C VAL A 155 17.99 4.31 1.15
N HIS A 156 18.23 5.07 2.19
CA HIS A 156 18.56 6.50 2.13
C HIS A 156 20.02 6.76 2.49
N GLY A 157 20.63 7.71 1.82
CA GLY A 157 22.02 8.06 2.09
C GLY A 157 23.00 6.90 1.84
N ASN A 158 23.99 6.79 2.69
CA ASN A 158 25.02 5.75 2.66
C ASN A 158 25.13 5.09 4.04
N PRO A 159 24.15 4.28 4.47
CA PRO A 159 24.25 3.57 5.75
C PRO A 159 25.43 2.61 5.74
N ASP A 160 25.96 2.31 6.92
CA ASP A 160 27.01 1.31 7.07
C ASP A 160 26.53 -0.05 6.48
N PRO A 161 27.28 -0.63 5.52
CA PRO A 161 26.85 -1.87 4.86
C PRO A 161 26.69 -3.06 5.82
N GLU A 162 27.53 -3.12 6.88
CA GLU A 162 27.46 -4.20 7.87
C GLU A 162 26.18 -4.08 8.71
N ASP A 163 25.82 -2.88 9.13
CA ASP A 163 24.60 -2.62 9.90
C ASP A 163 23.35 -2.84 9.05
N LEU A 164 23.38 -2.45 7.79
CA LEU A 164 22.31 -2.75 6.83
C LEU A 164 22.13 -4.26 6.65
N ALA A 165 23.23 -5.00 6.52
CA ALA A 165 23.20 -6.45 6.42
C ALA A 165 22.66 -7.12 7.70
N LYS A 166 23.03 -6.61 8.89
CA LYS A 166 22.45 -7.07 10.18
C LYS A 166 20.96 -6.84 10.23
N PHE A 167 20.50 -5.64 9.82
CA PHE A 167 19.09 -5.30 9.79
C PHE A 167 18.29 -6.27 8.91
N PHE A 168 18.72 -6.53 7.67
CA PHE A 168 18.01 -7.45 6.78
C PHE A 168 18.08 -8.90 7.22
N ARG A 169 19.18 -9.34 7.88
CA ARG A 169 19.20 -10.67 8.51
C ARG A 169 18.18 -10.79 9.64
N ALA A 170 18.03 -9.75 10.47
CA ALA A 170 17.05 -9.75 11.54
C ALA A 170 15.61 -9.78 10.99
N LEU A 171 15.31 -9.02 9.92
CA LEU A 171 14.02 -9.07 9.26
C LEU A 171 13.72 -10.46 8.67
N ARG A 172 14.71 -11.10 8.04
CA ARG A 172 14.56 -12.46 7.50
C ARG A 172 14.25 -13.48 8.60
N GLN A 173 14.93 -13.37 9.74
CA GLN A 173 14.66 -14.22 10.89
C GLN A 173 13.24 -13.95 11.45
N ALA A 174 12.86 -12.70 11.62
CA ALA A 174 11.53 -12.33 12.10
C ALA A 174 10.43 -12.86 11.19
N GLN A 175 10.58 -12.72 9.86
CA GLN A 175 9.59 -13.26 8.91
C GLN A 175 9.49 -14.79 9.02
N ARG A 176 10.61 -15.48 9.15
CA ARG A 176 10.62 -16.94 9.34
C ARG A 176 9.88 -17.35 10.61
N ASP A 177 10.08 -16.63 11.70
CA ASP A 177 9.40 -16.90 12.96
C ASP A 177 7.89 -16.66 12.86
N ILE A 178 7.48 -15.63 12.13
CA ILE A 178 6.07 -15.34 11.83
C ILE A 178 5.45 -16.43 10.95
N ASP A 179 6.14 -16.86 9.90
CA ASP A 179 5.65 -17.93 9.00
C ASP A 179 5.43 -19.25 9.75
N LEU A 180 6.29 -19.55 10.72
CA LEU A 180 6.21 -20.78 11.55
C LEU A 180 5.15 -20.70 12.63
N ARG A 181 4.93 -19.54 13.22
CA ARG A 181 4.06 -19.34 14.39
C ARG A 181 3.33 -17.99 14.35
N PRO A 182 2.47 -17.74 13.33
CA PRO A 182 1.77 -16.47 13.19
C PRO A 182 0.91 -16.15 14.42
N ASP A 183 0.37 -17.17 15.09
CA ASP A 183 -0.42 -17.04 16.31
C ASP A 183 0.27 -16.29 17.44
N ARG A 184 1.61 -16.28 17.46
CA ARG A 184 2.40 -15.56 18.45
C ARG A 184 2.54 -14.07 18.17
N PHE A 185 2.20 -13.61 16.96
CA PHE A 185 2.51 -12.25 16.52
C PHE A 185 1.26 -11.40 16.25
N THR A 186 0.11 -12.02 15.95
CA THR A 186 -1.11 -11.28 15.61
C THR A 186 -1.58 -10.35 16.73
N HIS A 187 -1.21 -10.59 17.99
CA HIS A 187 -1.53 -9.68 19.09
C HIS A 187 -0.87 -8.30 18.94
N TYR A 188 0.19 -8.16 18.15
CA TYR A 188 0.86 -6.88 17.91
C TYR A 188 -0.03 -5.89 17.15
N TYR A 189 -1.04 -6.34 16.41
CA TYR A 189 -2.04 -5.46 15.82
C TYR A 189 -2.70 -4.52 16.83
N SER A 190 -2.87 -4.95 18.08
CA SER A 190 -3.42 -4.10 19.11
C SER A 190 -2.59 -2.83 19.37
N ARG A 191 -1.30 -2.82 19.03
CA ARG A 191 -0.44 -1.64 19.17
C ARG A 191 -0.67 -0.59 18.09
N GLU A 192 -1.20 -1.00 16.94
CA GLU A 192 -1.50 -0.10 15.83
C GLU A 192 -2.86 0.56 15.96
N PHE A 193 -3.81 -0.15 16.61
CA PHE A 193 -5.19 0.30 16.72
C PHE A 193 -5.40 1.30 17.85
N PRO A 194 -6.25 2.33 17.64
CA PRO A 194 -6.76 3.14 18.73
C PRO A 194 -7.45 2.27 19.78
N VAL A 195 -7.24 2.61 21.07
CA VAL A 195 -7.73 1.81 22.23
C VAL A 195 -9.23 1.50 22.15
N ARG A 196 -10.03 2.42 21.58
CA ARG A 196 -11.48 2.23 21.42
C ARG A 196 -11.90 0.98 20.63
N TRP A 197 -11.00 0.45 19.78
CA TRP A 197 -11.26 -0.74 18.97
C TRP A 197 -10.86 -2.04 19.66
N HIS A 198 -10.04 -1.99 20.72
CA HIS A 198 -9.51 -3.19 21.36
C HIS A 198 -10.61 -4.13 21.89
N ALA A 199 -11.74 -3.58 22.33
CA ALA A 199 -12.84 -4.37 22.89
C ALA A 199 -13.54 -5.28 21.86
N VAL A 200 -13.47 -4.92 20.57
CA VAL A 200 -14.13 -5.66 19.48
C VAL A 200 -13.17 -6.48 18.65
N MET A 201 -11.85 -6.32 18.82
CA MET A 201 -10.82 -7.03 18.08
C MET A 201 -10.61 -8.43 18.66
N ASP A 202 -10.62 -9.44 17.79
CA ASP A 202 -10.10 -10.78 18.10
C ASP A 202 -8.94 -11.11 17.14
N THR A 203 -7.76 -10.63 17.46
CA THR A 203 -6.55 -10.78 16.61
C THR A 203 -6.12 -12.23 16.39
N ARG A 204 -6.63 -13.19 17.17
CA ARG A 204 -6.40 -14.63 16.97
C ARG A 204 -7.03 -15.15 15.69
N ARG A 205 -8.04 -14.43 15.16
CA ARG A 205 -8.73 -14.74 13.91
C ARG A 205 -8.10 -14.10 12.69
N TRP A 206 -7.09 -13.27 12.89
CA TRP A 206 -6.47 -12.47 11.84
C TRP A 206 -5.26 -13.20 11.25
N GLY A 207 -4.98 -12.93 9.99
CA GLY A 207 -3.78 -13.40 9.34
C GLY A 207 -2.53 -12.60 9.77
N PRO A 208 -1.35 -13.01 9.31
CA PRO A 208 -0.08 -12.40 9.69
C PRO A 208 0.13 -11.00 9.09
N GLY A 209 -0.73 -10.56 8.17
CA GLY A 209 -0.63 -9.27 7.53
C GLY A 209 0.36 -9.22 6.38
N GLU A 210 1.11 -8.13 6.33
CA GLU A 210 2.15 -7.93 5.33
C GLU A 210 3.27 -8.98 5.49
N ARG A 211 3.62 -9.63 4.37
CA ARG A 211 4.64 -10.67 4.34
C ARG A 211 5.87 -10.20 3.58
N LEU A 212 7.02 -10.21 4.24
CA LEU A 212 8.32 -9.93 3.63
C LEU A 212 8.74 -11.08 2.69
N VAL A 213 9.17 -10.72 1.50
CA VAL A 213 9.66 -11.63 0.45
C VAL A 213 11.11 -11.28 0.14
N PHE A 214 12.02 -12.18 0.44
CA PHE A 214 13.46 -11.98 0.27
C PHE A 214 13.93 -12.52 -1.10
N GLU A 215 13.30 -11.99 -2.14
CA GLU A 215 13.58 -12.29 -3.53
C GLU A 215 13.84 -10.99 -4.29
N PRO A 216 14.45 -11.08 -5.49
CA PRO A 216 14.73 -9.89 -6.28
C PRO A 216 13.46 -9.14 -6.70
N TYR A 217 13.47 -7.82 -6.49
CA TYR A 217 12.59 -6.90 -7.20
C TYR A 217 13.22 -6.64 -8.57
N THR A 218 12.75 -7.37 -9.56
CA THR A 218 13.43 -7.46 -10.86
C THR A 218 13.23 -6.22 -11.72
N LYS A 219 14.06 -6.09 -12.75
CA LYS A 219 13.94 -5.04 -13.75
C LYS A 219 12.59 -5.09 -14.47
N GLU A 220 12.09 -6.29 -14.73
CA GLU A 220 10.80 -6.50 -15.40
C GLU A 220 9.65 -5.92 -14.57
N VAL A 221 9.62 -6.20 -13.27
CA VAL A 221 8.62 -5.63 -12.33
C VAL A 221 8.75 -4.11 -12.26
N PHE A 222 9.96 -3.58 -12.23
CA PHE A 222 10.21 -2.15 -12.26
C PHE A 222 9.67 -1.52 -13.55
N ASP A 223 10.02 -2.06 -14.70
CA ASP A 223 9.63 -1.53 -16.00
C ASP A 223 8.10 -1.60 -16.22
N GLU A 224 7.45 -2.69 -15.78
CA GLU A 224 5.99 -2.81 -15.78
C GLU A 224 5.32 -1.77 -14.90
N THR A 225 5.86 -1.56 -13.70
CA THR A 225 5.36 -0.53 -12.77
C THR A 225 5.42 0.85 -13.39
N PHE A 226 6.54 1.20 -14.02
CA PHE A 226 6.70 2.52 -14.64
C PHE A 226 5.89 2.69 -15.92
N ARG A 227 5.71 1.64 -16.70
CA ARG A 227 4.79 1.65 -17.85
C ARG A 227 3.36 1.94 -17.38
N TRP A 228 2.89 1.23 -16.36
CA TRP A 228 1.57 1.46 -15.79
C TRP A 228 1.41 2.90 -15.26
N ILE A 229 2.41 3.44 -14.55
CA ILE A 229 2.43 4.83 -14.07
C ILE A 229 2.29 5.82 -15.24
N ALA A 230 3.03 5.61 -16.32
CA ALA A 230 3.01 6.47 -17.50
C ALA A 230 1.66 6.42 -18.21
N ASP A 231 1.13 5.21 -18.42
CA ASP A 231 -0.15 4.98 -19.12
C ASP A 231 -1.33 5.62 -18.37
N HIS A 232 -1.25 5.71 -17.05
CA HIS A 232 -2.29 6.28 -16.19
C HIS A 232 -2.05 7.76 -15.82
N GLY A 233 -0.92 8.32 -16.20
CA GLY A 233 -0.55 9.71 -15.89
C GLY A 233 -0.46 9.99 -14.38
N VAL A 234 -0.28 8.95 -13.55
CA VAL A 234 -0.09 9.12 -12.11
C VAL A 234 1.32 9.64 -11.83
N PHE A 235 1.50 10.45 -10.78
CA PHE A 235 2.74 11.17 -10.49
C PHE A 235 3.20 12.18 -11.55
N ALA A 236 2.33 12.60 -12.47
CA ALA A 236 2.69 13.56 -13.51
C ALA A 236 3.14 14.94 -12.94
N ASP A 237 2.66 15.26 -11.74
CA ASP A 237 2.97 16.50 -11.01
C ASP A 237 4.30 16.43 -10.22
N THR A 238 4.98 15.29 -10.19
CA THR A 238 6.22 15.10 -9.42
C THR A 238 7.49 15.46 -10.20
N GLY A 239 7.38 15.84 -11.46
CA GLY A 239 8.56 16.09 -12.31
C GLY A 239 9.38 14.83 -12.58
N MET A 240 8.74 13.67 -12.54
CA MET A 240 9.38 12.39 -12.79
C MET A 240 10.13 12.41 -14.12
N GLY A 241 11.46 12.31 -14.05
CA GLY A 241 12.34 12.20 -15.21
C GLY A 241 12.34 10.81 -15.83
N SER A 242 13.31 10.54 -16.70
CA SER A 242 13.54 9.20 -17.24
C SER A 242 13.89 8.23 -16.12
N CYS A 243 13.06 7.21 -15.93
CA CYS A 243 13.24 6.22 -14.89
C CYS A 243 14.06 5.04 -15.42
N HIS A 244 15.20 4.79 -14.81
CA HIS A 244 16.09 3.70 -15.17
C HIS A 244 16.32 2.80 -13.95
N TYR A 245 16.09 1.51 -14.11
CA TYR A 245 16.28 0.52 -13.06
C TYR A 245 17.69 0.62 -12.44
N GLU A 246 18.74 0.61 -13.27
CA GLU A 246 20.14 0.58 -12.83
C GLU A 246 20.52 1.77 -11.95
N SER A 247 19.98 2.96 -12.24
CA SER A 247 20.24 4.17 -11.46
C SER A 247 19.39 4.29 -10.20
N SER A 248 18.28 3.55 -10.14
CA SER A 248 17.31 3.59 -9.02
C SER A 248 17.57 2.53 -7.95
N ILE A 249 18.38 1.51 -8.24
CA ILE A 249 18.69 0.38 -7.36
C ILE A 249 19.88 0.67 -6.45
N ALA A 250 19.78 0.22 -5.19
CA ALA A 250 20.93 0.20 -4.29
C ALA A 250 21.93 -0.87 -4.75
N THR A 251 23.19 -0.50 -4.84
CA THR A 251 24.27 -1.47 -4.98
C THR A 251 24.39 -2.24 -3.67
N THR A 252 23.89 -3.47 -3.65
CA THR A 252 24.21 -4.38 -2.56
C THR A 252 25.65 -4.82 -2.76
N GLY A 253 26.53 -4.44 -1.84
CA GLY A 253 27.83 -5.08 -1.76
C GLY A 253 27.63 -6.60 -1.70
N ALA A 254 28.29 -7.31 -2.59
CA ALA A 254 28.25 -8.76 -2.70
C ALA A 254 28.69 -9.43 -1.42
#